data_f4a4d7b210f1d8134e5956b7b96c9b49
#
_entry.id   f4a4d7b210f1d8134e5956b7b96c9b49
#
_cell.length_a   1.000
_cell.length_b   1.000
_cell.length_c   1.000
_cell.angle_alpha   90.00
_cell.angle_beta   90.00
_cell.angle_gamma   90.00
#
_symmetry.space_group_name_H-M   'P 1'
#
loop_
_entity.id
_entity.type
_entity.pdbx_description
1 polymer ?
#
loop_
_entity_poly.entity_id
_entity_poly.type
_entity_poly.pdbx_seq_one_letter_code
_entity_poly.pdbx_strand_id
1 'polypeptide(L)'
;MDVLVVGANGRTGRHVLPLLKQAGFNPRAMIRNYDQRDEMEALGAEIVAGDLEKPLGYAVGDNRACIFVAGSGSKTGPEKTIDIDFHGAVSLMETCERKKIRRFIMLSSMNTDDPESGPEKLRHYLAAKAGADNRLRTSLMNWT
;
A
#
# COMPACT_ATOMS: atom_id res chain seq x y z
N MET A 1 -14.99 11.41 2.01
CA MET A 1 -14.35 10.38 2.87
C MET A 1 -12.92 10.24 2.41
N ASP A 2 -11.97 10.45 3.31
CA ASP A 2 -10.52 10.42 3.01
C ASP A 2 -10.02 9.00 2.93
N VAL A 3 -9.30 8.70 1.84
CA VAL A 3 -8.74 7.39 1.53
C VAL A 3 -7.25 7.54 1.26
N LEU A 4 -6.43 6.98 2.14
CA LEU A 4 -4.98 6.95 1.94
C LEU A 4 -4.63 5.92 0.86
N VAL A 5 -3.85 6.33 -0.13
CA VAL A 5 -3.33 5.45 -1.18
C VAL A 5 -1.81 5.36 -1.04
N VAL A 6 -1.34 4.20 -0.63
CA VAL A 6 0.08 3.89 -0.46
C VAL A 6 0.58 3.15 -1.70
N GLY A 7 1.61 3.68 -2.35
CA GLY A 7 2.02 3.28 -3.70
C GLY A 7 1.31 4.08 -4.80
N ALA A 8 0.84 5.27 -4.47
CA ALA A 8 0.07 6.16 -5.35
C ALA A 8 0.76 6.45 -6.69
N ASN A 9 2.09 6.61 -6.70
CA ASN A 9 2.86 6.87 -7.91
C ASN A 9 3.15 5.63 -8.77
N GLY A 10 2.81 4.42 -8.29
CA GLY A 10 2.91 3.19 -9.04
C GLY A 10 1.86 3.10 -10.16
N ARG A 11 2.04 2.15 -11.09
CA ARG A 11 1.09 1.95 -12.21
C ARG A 11 -0.35 1.81 -11.72
N THR A 12 -0.59 0.95 -10.75
CA THR A 12 -1.94 0.73 -10.19
C THR A 12 -2.44 1.95 -9.43
N GLY A 13 -1.60 2.57 -8.59
CA GLY A 13 -1.97 3.75 -7.81
C GLY A 13 -2.45 4.91 -8.68
N ARG A 14 -1.77 5.17 -9.77
CA ARG A 14 -2.16 6.22 -10.74
C ARG A 14 -3.53 6.00 -11.37
N HIS A 15 -4.01 4.77 -11.47
CA HIS A 15 -5.38 4.47 -11.91
C HIS A 15 -6.39 4.55 -10.78
N VAL A 16 -5.99 4.17 -9.57
CA VAL A 16 -6.87 4.20 -8.38
C VAL A 16 -7.25 5.62 -7.99
N LEU A 17 -6.33 6.58 -8.05
CA LEU A 17 -6.57 7.96 -7.63
C LEU A 17 -7.77 8.62 -8.35
N PRO A 18 -7.80 8.69 -9.69
CA PRO A 18 -8.92 9.33 -10.39
C PRO A 18 -10.22 8.56 -10.22
N LEU A 19 -10.19 7.23 -10.11
CA LEU A 19 -11.40 6.42 -9.86
C LEU A 19 -12.00 6.72 -8.49
N LEU A 20 -11.19 6.87 -7.45
CA LEU A 20 -11.65 7.30 -6.13
C LEU A 20 -12.29 8.68 -6.20
N LYS A 21 -11.66 9.63 -6.90
CA LYS A 21 -12.18 10.98 -7.06
C LYS A 21 -13.54 10.98 -7.76
N GLN A 22 -13.66 10.23 -8.86
CA GLN A 22 -14.92 10.07 -9.60
C GLN A 22 -16.03 9.43 -8.75
N ALA A 23 -15.67 8.52 -7.86
CA ALA A 23 -16.60 7.87 -6.94
C ALA A 23 -16.97 8.75 -5.72
N GLY A 24 -16.53 10.00 -5.66
CA GLY A 24 -16.85 10.94 -4.58
C GLY A 24 -16.03 10.79 -3.31
N PHE A 25 -14.92 10.03 -3.36
CA PHE A 25 -13.94 9.97 -2.28
C PHE A 25 -12.91 11.10 -2.40
N ASN A 26 -12.18 11.33 -1.32
CA ASN A 26 -11.04 12.23 -1.29
C ASN A 26 -9.75 11.39 -1.22
N PRO A 27 -9.09 11.10 -2.37
CA PRO A 27 -7.87 10.31 -2.37
C PRO A 27 -6.71 11.14 -1.81
N ARG A 28 -5.93 10.53 -0.91
CA ARG A 28 -4.70 11.10 -0.36
C ARG A 28 -3.53 10.24 -0.79
N ALA A 29 -2.70 10.79 -1.67
CA ALA A 29 -1.54 10.10 -2.23
C ALA A 29 -0.34 10.17 -1.27
N MET A 30 0.08 9.04 -0.73
CA MET A 30 1.33 8.98 0.03
C MET A 30 2.52 8.95 -0.93
N ILE A 31 3.38 9.96 -0.84
CA ILE A 31 4.60 10.08 -1.65
C ILE A 31 5.85 10.21 -0.77
N ARG A 32 6.97 9.64 -1.23
CA ARG A 32 8.28 9.77 -0.59
C ARG A 32 9.07 10.97 -1.11
N ASN A 33 8.91 11.26 -2.41
CA ASN A 33 9.59 12.34 -3.10
C ASN A 33 8.59 13.42 -3.52
N TYR A 34 8.86 14.63 -3.12
CA TYR A 34 8.00 15.78 -3.40
C TYR A 34 7.91 16.12 -4.90
N ASP A 35 8.88 15.70 -5.71
CA ASP A 35 8.86 15.85 -7.17
C ASP A 35 7.66 15.14 -7.82
N GLN A 36 7.03 14.21 -7.11
CA GLN A 36 5.84 13.47 -7.57
C GLN A 36 4.53 14.26 -7.35
N ARG A 37 4.59 15.38 -6.65
CA ARG A 37 3.44 16.13 -6.17
C ARG A 37 2.49 16.52 -7.31
N ASP A 38 3.00 17.28 -8.28
CA ASP A 38 2.19 17.89 -9.34
C ASP A 38 1.42 16.82 -10.15
N GLU A 39 2.06 15.68 -10.39
CA GLU A 39 1.43 14.57 -11.09
C GLU A 39 0.29 13.94 -10.27
N MET A 40 0.47 13.77 -8.97
CA MET A 40 -0.56 13.18 -8.10
C MET A 40 -1.72 14.15 -7.87
N GLU A 41 -1.44 15.46 -7.73
CA GLU A 41 -2.47 16.50 -7.65
C GLU A 41 -3.29 16.57 -8.96
N ALA A 42 -2.64 16.44 -10.12
CA ALA A 42 -3.33 16.37 -11.42
C ALA A 42 -4.26 15.15 -11.54
N LEU A 43 -4.00 14.07 -10.80
CA LEU A 43 -4.88 12.90 -10.69
C LEU A 43 -6.00 13.08 -9.65
N GLY A 44 -6.11 14.26 -9.04
CA GLY A 44 -7.16 14.63 -8.12
C GLY A 44 -6.89 14.25 -6.66
N ALA A 45 -5.66 13.95 -6.28
CA ALA A 45 -5.29 13.56 -4.94
C ALA A 45 -4.74 14.73 -4.11
N GLU A 46 -5.01 14.72 -2.81
CA GLU A 46 -4.24 15.47 -1.83
C GLU A 46 -2.92 14.75 -1.53
N ILE A 47 -1.86 15.51 -1.26
CA ILE A 47 -0.54 14.96 -1.02
C ILE A 47 -0.30 14.76 0.46
N VAL A 48 0.25 13.61 0.82
CA VAL A 48 0.78 13.35 2.15
C VAL A 48 2.19 12.75 2.05
N ALA A 49 3.13 13.34 2.79
CA ALA A 49 4.49 12.80 2.86
C ALA A 49 4.51 11.52 3.71
N GLY A 50 5.15 10.48 3.24
CA GLY A 50 5.28 9.23 3.97
C GLY A 50 6.22 8.24 3.28
N ASP A 51 6.86 7.41 4.09
CA ASP A 51 7.78 6.39 3.65
C ASP A 51 7.51 5.10 4.45
N LEU A 52 7.33 3.98 3.76
CA LEU A 52 7.06 2.68 4.39
C LEU A 52 8.20 2.18 5.29
N GLU A 53 9.40 2.72 5.14
CA GLU A 53 10.56 2.41 5.96
C GLU A 53 10.69 3.36 7.17
N LYS A 54 9.72 4.22 7.42
CA LYS A 54 9.69 5.23 8.50
C LYS A 54 8.37 5.20 9.26
N PRO A 55 8.28 5.89 10.41
CA PRO A 55 7.02 6.00 11.15
C PRO A 55 5.88 6.59 10.30
N LEU A 56 4.75 5.89 10.24
CA LEU A 56 3.63 6.21 9.36
C LEU A 56 2.47 6.96 10.03
N GLY A 57 2.59 7.24 11.34
CA GLY A 57 1.50 7.83 12.11
C GLY A 57 0.94 9.13 11.55
N TYR A 58 1.80 9.98 11.00
CA TYR A 58 1.39 11.23 10.35
C TYR A 58 0.67 10.97 9.02
N ALA A 59 1.22 10.09 8.18
CA ALA A 59 0.65 9.80 6.87
C ALA A 59 -0.71 9.10 6.97
N VAL A 60 -0.84 8.16 7.92
CA VAL A 60 -2.11 7.47 8.18
C VAL A 60 -3.15 8.44 8.76
N GLY A 61 -2.75 9.34 9.69
CA GLY A 61 -3.63 10.38 10.21
C GLY A 61 -5.02 9.88 10.59
N ASP A 62 -6.05 10.61 10.17
CA ASP A 62 -7.47 10.33 10.44
C ASP A 62 -8.20 9.82 9.19
N ASN A 63 -7.50 9.20 8.25
CA ASN A 63 -8.12 8.59 7.08
C ASN A 63 -9.16 7.55 7.49
N ARG A 64 -10.20 7.37 6.66
CA ARG A 64 -11.27 6.39 6.91
C ARG A 64 -10.97 5.04 6.30
N ALA A 65 -10.13 5.01 5.29
CA ALA A 65 -9.68 3.80 4.62
C ALA A 65 -8.23 3.94 4.16
N CYS A 66 -7.57 2.80 3.98
CA CYS A 66 -6.24 2.71 3.42
C CYS A 66 -6.22 1.70 2.28
N ILE A 67 -5.61 2.07 1.16
CA ILE A 67 -5.38 1.20 0.00
C ILE A 67 -3.87 1.04 -0.17
N PHE A 68 -3.39 -0.19 -0.06
CA PHE A 68 -2.00 -0.55 -0.26
C PHE A 68 -1.81 -1.18 -1.65
N VAL A 69 -1.20 -0.43 -2.54
CA VAL A 69 -0.83 -0.86 -3.89
C VAL A 69 0.67 -0.65 -4.16
N ALA A 70 1.44 -0.48 -3.08
CA ALA A 70 2.88 -0.37 -3.16
C ALA A 70 3.53 -1.72 -3.43
N GLY A 71 4.69 -1.67 -4.04
CA GLY A 71 5.62 -2.77 -4.21
C GLY A 71 7.01 -2.23 -4.47
N SER A 72 8.03 -3.00 -4.17
CA SER A 72 9.43 -2.61 -4.36
C SER A 72 9.80 -2.38 -5.82
N GLY A 73 9.05 -3.02 -6.72
CA GLY A 73 9.30 -2.96 -8.17
C GLY A 73 10.24 -4.08 -8.67
N SER A 74 10.13 -4.39 -9.95
CA SER A 74 10.87 -5.50 -10.58
C SER A 74 12.39 -5.28 -10.72
N LYS A 75 12.86 -4.06 -10.45
CA LYS A 75 14.28 -3.68 -10.56
C LYS A 75 15.03 -3.69 -9.24
N THR A 76 14.34 -4.01 -8.13
CA THR A 76 14.93 -4.06 -6.79
C THR A 76 15.24 -5.49 -6.38
N GLY A 77 16.23 -5.67 -5.48
CA GLY A 77 16.61 -6.99 -4.98
C GLY A 77 15.62 -7.55 -3.94
N PRO A 78 15.84 -8.83 -3.53
CA PRO A 78 14.97 -9.50 -2.55
C PRO A 78 14.83 -8.77 -1.21
N GLU A 79 15.91 -8.15 -0.73
CA GLU A 79 15.90 -7.38 0.53
C GLU A 79 14.89 -6.25 0.47
N LYS A 80 14.88 -5.48 -0.61
CA LYS A 80 13.94 -4.37 -0.79
C LYS A 80 12.49 -4.85 -0.92
N THR A 81 12.29 -6.03 -1.49
CA THR A 81 10.97 -6.68 -1.54
C THR A 81 10.49 -7.02 -0.13
N ILE A 82 11.34 -7.58 0.73
CA ILE A 82 10.99 -7.88 2.13
C ILE A 82 10.67 -6.56 2.87
N ASP A 83 11.49 -5.53 2.70
CA ASP A 83 11.33 -4.26 3.41
C ASP A 83 10.02 -3.55 3.05
N ILE A 84 9.65 -3.54 1.77
CA ILE A 84 8.48 -2.79 1.29
C ILE A 84 7.23 -3.67 1.26
N ASP A 85 7.30 -4.82 0.58
CA ASP A 85 6.11 -5.66 0.32
C ASP A 85 5.67 -6.42 1.56
N PHE A 86 6.54 -6.68 2.52
CA PHE A 86 6.21 -7.32 3.80
C PHE A 86 6.28 -6.36 4.97
N HIS A 87 7.47 -5.94 5.41
CA HIS A 87 7.62 -5.10 6.62
C HIS A 87 6.89 -3.76 6.50
N GLY A 88 6.96 -3.10 5.35
CA GLY A 88 6.24 -1.86 5.09
C GLY A 88 4.73 -2.03 5.14
N ALA A 89 4.21 -3.11 4.55
CA ALA A 89 2.80 -3.44 4.60
C ALA A 89 2.33 -3.72 6.04
N VAL A 90 3.09 -4.52 6.79
CA VAL A 90 2.78 -4.84 8.20
C VAL A 90 2.80 -3.59 9.07
N SER A 91 3.83 -2.75 8.96
CA SER A 91 3.93 -1.48 9.70
C SER A 91 2.76 -0.54 9.41
N LEU A 92 2.32 -0.50 8.15
CA LEU A 92 1.14 0.28 7.76
C LEU A 92 -0.14 -0.28 8.40
N MET A 93 -0.35 -1.60 8.35
CA MET A 93 -1.52 -2.26 8.97
C MET A 93 -1.58 -1.97 10.47
N GLU A 94 -0.47 -2.15 11.19
CA GLU A 94 -0.38 -1.87 12.63
C GLU A 94 -0.66 -0.40 12.94
N THR A 95 -0.18 0.51 12.09
CA THR A 95 -0.47 1.94 12.26
C THR A 95 -1.94 2.24 12.00
N CYS A 96 -2.55 1.62 10.99
CA CYS A 96 -3.99 1.72 10.74
C CYS A 96 -4.81 1.20 11.93
N GLU A 97 -4.45 0.06 12.51
CA GLU A 97 -5.11 -0.50 13.70
C GLU A 97 -5.02 0.46 14.90
N ARG A 98 -3.83 0.98 15.19
CA ARG A 98 -3.64 1.97 16.28
C ARG A 98 -4.45 3.25 16.07
N LYS A 99 -4.58 3.69 14.82
CA LYS A 99 -5.36 4.88 14.41
C LYS A 99 -6.86 4.57 14.22
N LYS A 100 -7.29 3.34 14.46
CA LYS A 100 -8.68 2.88 14.31
C LYS A 100 -9.23 3.05 12.88
N ILE A 101 -8.36 2.98 11.88
CA ILE A 101 -8.77 2.87 10.48
C ILE A 101 -9.36 1.49 10.29
N ARG A 102 -10.64 1.42 9.91
CA ARG A 102 -11.37 0.15 9.87
C ARG A 102 -11.30 -0.55 8.52
N ARG A 103 -11.12 0.20 7.43
CA ARG A 103 -11.11 -0.36 6.08
C ARG A 103 -9.70 -0.40 5.52
N PHE A 104 -9.23 -1.59 5.18
CA PHE A 104 -7.93 -1.80 4.56
C PHE A 104 -8.08 -2.64 3.28
N ILE A 105 -7.53 -2.17 2.18
CA ILE A 105 -7.54 -2.86 0.89
C ILE A 105 -6.09 -3.07 0.46
N MET A 106 -5.72 -4.30 0.13
CA MET A 106 -4.37 -4.63 -0.29
C MET A 106 -4.35 -5.31 -1.63
N LEU A 107 -3.58 -4.78 -2.56
CA LEU A 107 -3.27 -5.48 -3.80
C LEU A 107 -2.24 -6.57 -3.52
N SER A 108 -2.68 -7.80 -3.56
CA SER A 108 -1.83 -8.97 -3.43
C SER A 108 -1.39 -9.52 -4.81
N SER A 109 -1.03 -10.76 -4.88
CA SER A 109 -0.61 -11.44 -6.10
C SER A 109 -1.26 -12.83 -6.17
N MET A 110 -1.36 -13.38 -7.37
CA MET A 110 -1.67 -14.80 -7.54
C MET A 110 -0.52 -15.65 -6.97
N ASN A 111 -0.82 -16.87 -6.54
CA ASN A 111 0.10 -17.86 -5.96
C ASN A 111 0.70 -17.46 -4.60
N THR A 112 0.06 -16.54 -3.86
CA THR A 112 0.47 -16.23 -2.48
C THR A 112 0.03 -17.32 -1.47
N ASP A 113 -0.88 -18.18 -1.83
CA ASP A 113 -1.29 -19.38 -1.08
C ASP A 113 -0.22 -20.48 -1.13
N ASP A 114 0.54 -20.57 -2.24
CA ASP A 114 1.67 -21.50 -2.40
C ASP A 114 2.80 -20.84 -3.21
N PRO A 115 3.63 -19.99 -2.56
CA PRO A 115 4.73 -19.28 -3.22
C PRO A 115 5.74 -20.17 -3.93
N GLU A 116 5.93 -21.41 -3.44
CA GLU A 116 6.90 -22.35 -4.03
C GLU A 116 6.43 -22.91 -5.38
N SER A 117 5.13 -22.96 -5.62
CA SER A 117 4.56 -23.36 -6.92
C SER A 117 4.71 -22.27 -7.98
N GLY A 118 5.02 -21.06 -7.58
CA GLY A 118 5.22 -19.93 -8.49
C GLY A 118 6.57 -19.97 -9.22
N PRO A 119 6.74 -19.09 -10.23
CA PRO A 119 8.01 -18.98 -10.95
C PRO A 119 9.16 -18.70 -9.98
N GLU A 120 10.26 -19.44 -10.12
CA GLU A 120 11.42 -19.37 -9.21
C GLU A 120 11.88 -17.93 -8.94
N LYS A 121 11.97 -17.11 -9.98
CA LYS A 121 12.38 -15.69 -9.88
C LYS A 121 11.43 -14.83 -9.04
N LEU A 122 10.20 -15.27 -8.83
CA LEU A 122 9.16 -14.52 -8.09
C LEU A 122 8.91 -15.09 -6.69
N ARG A 123 9.47 -16.23 -6.31
CA ARG A 123 9.17 -16.89 -5.04
C ARG A 123 9.40 -16.00 -3.83
N HIS A 124 10.51 -15.27 -3.79
CA HIS A 124 10.78 -14.31 -2.71
C HIS A 124 9.71 -13.18 -2.63
N TYR A 125 9.26 -12.69 -3.79
CA TYR A 125 8.19 -11.70 -3.87
C TYR A 125 6.86 -12.30 -3.41
N LEU A 126 6.52 -13.49 -3.89
CA LEU A 126 5.28 -14.20 -3.50
C LEU A 126 5.27 -14.52 -2.00
N ALA A 127 6.41 -14.92 -1.43
CA ALA A 127 6.53 -15.17 0.00
C ALA A 127 6.34 -13.88 0.83
N ALA A 128 6.91 -12.75 0.40
CA ALA A 128 6.70 -11.46 1.05
C ALA A 128 5.22 -11.03 1.01
N LYS A 129 4.56 -11.18 -0.14
CA LYS A 129 3.14 -10.89 -0.29
C LYS A 129 2.27 -11.85 0.54
N ALA A 130 2.59 -13.13 0.56
CA ALA A 130 1.90 -14.13 1.39
C ALA A 130 1.99 -13.80 2.88
N GLY A 131 3.16 -13.38 3.35
CA GLY A 131 3.34 -12.92 4.72
C GLY A 131 2.45 -11.72 5.07
N ALA A 132 2.39 -10.72 4.18
CA ALA A 132 1.51 -9.56 4.34
C ALA A 132 0.02 -9.96 4.32
N ASP A 133 -0.40 -10.83 3.40
CA ASP A 133 -1.75 -11.37 3.31
C ASP A 133 -2.16 -12.08 4.61
N ASN A 134 -1.28 -12.93 5.15
CA ASN A 134 -1.52 -13.65 6.39
C ASN A 134 -1.66 -12.70 7.58
N ARG A 135 -0.82 -11.66 7.66
CA ARG A 135 -0.94 -10.64 8.70
C ARG A 135 -2.27 -9.89 8.59
N LEU A 136 -2.70 -9.54 7.38
CA LEU A 136 -3.96 -8.84 7.14
C LEU A 136 -5.18 -9.68 7.55
N ARG A 137 -5.18 -10.98 7.22
CA ARG A 137 -6.25 -11.93 7.60
C ARG A 137 -6.44 -12.06 9.12
N THR A 138 -5.39 -11.84 9.90
CA THR A 138 -5.46 -11.87 11.37
C THR A 138 -5.83 -10.53 12.00
N SER A 139 -5.98 -9.47 11.21
CA SER A 139 -6.36 -8.15 11.69
C SER A 139 -7.86 -8.06 12.01
N LEU A 140 -8.22 -7.11 12.88
CA LEU A 140 -9.61 -6.76 13.17
C LEU A 140 -10.18 -5.74 12.19
N MET A 141 -9.43 -5.37 11.17
CA MET A 141 -9.89 -4.44 10.14
C MET A 141 -10.88 -5.14 9.18
N ASN A 142 -11.76 -4.36 8.57
CA ASN A 142 -12.57 -4.81 7.45
C ASN A 142 -11.68 -4.77 6.18
N TRP A 143 -11.09 -5.89 5.86
CA TRP A 143 -10.08 -5.99 4.79
C TRP A 143 -10.63 -6.61 3.50
N THR A 144 -9.92 -6.35 2.42
CA THR A 144 -10.07 -7.00 1.11
C THR A 144 -8.71 -7.14 0.47
#